data_6b52627e78b64575f124e30b15ffc8d1
#
_entry.id   6b52627e78b64575f124e30b15ffc8d1
#
_cell.length_a   1.000
_cell.length_b   1.000
_cell.length_c   1.000
_cell.angle_alpha   90.00
_cell.angle_beta   90.00
_cell.angle_gamma   90.00
#
_symmetry.space_group_name_H-M   'P 1'
#
loop_
_entity.id
_entity.type
_entity.pdbx_description
1 polymer ?
#
loop_
_entity_poly.entity_id
_entity_poly.type
_entity_poly.pdbx_seq_one_letter_code
_entity_poly.pdbx_strand_id
1 'polypeptide(L)'
;MAFAQRLFTVVLDAGHGGKDGGTVGHGGKEKDITLAVAKLVGSKIRASHPEVQVLYTRTTDVFVGLQARADFANKHKASLMLSIHVNSAPSSSVYGTETYVLGVAKFANNLSVAMRENKAMLLESNYKTIYRGFDPTS
;
A
#
# COMPACT_ATOMS: atom_id res chain seq x y z
N MET A 1 25.07 0.91 30.32
CA MET A 1 24.24 1.66 29.36
C MET A 1 23.26 0.68 28.77
N ALA A 2 21.96 0.83 29.05
CA ALA A 2 20.93 0.01 28.41
C ALA A 2 20.77 0.51 26.96
N PHE A 3 21.10 -0.32 25.98
CA PHE A 3 20.73 -0.04 24.60
C PHE A 3 19.20 -0.09 24.52
N ALA A 4 18.58 1.06 24.25
CA ALA A 4 17.14 1.09 23.97
C ALA A 4 16.90 0.20 22.72
N GLN A 5 16.29 -0.95 22.94
CA GLN A 5 15.93 -1.87 21.84
C GLN A 5 14.97 -1.11 20.93
N ARG A 6 15.37 -0.93 19.66
CA ARG A 6 14.53 -0.24 18.68
C ARG A 6 13.24 -1.05 18.49
N LEU A 7 12.11 -0.42 18.73
CA LEU A 7 10.80 -1.03 18.53
C LEU A 7 10.64 -1.47 17.07
N PHE A 8 10.23 -2.72 16.84
CA PHE A 8 9.90 -3.14 15.50
C PHE A 8 8.57 -2.49 15.08
N THR A 9 8.62 -1.64 14.06
CA THR A 9 7.47 -0.88 13.59
C THR A 9 7.01 -1.39 12.24
N VAL A 10 5.74 -1.82 12.16
CA VAL A 10 5.08 -2.20 10.92
C VAL A 10 4.13 -1.09 10.50
N VAL A 11 4.27 -0.60 9.27
CA VAL A 11 3.30 0.27 8.63
C VAL A 11 2.43 -0.57 7.70
N LEU A 12 1.13 -0.61 7.97
CA LEU A 12 0.13 -1.22 7.10
C LEU A 12 -0.46 -0.13 6.20
N ASP A 13 -0.26 -0.31 4.91
CA ASP A 13 -0.74 0.59 3.88
C ASP A 13 -1.95 -0.02 3.18
N ALA A 14 -3.13 0.51 3.48
CA ALA A 14 -4.35 0.15 2.75
C ALA A 14 -4.39 0.93 1.43
N GLY A 15 -4.17 0.26 0.32
CA GLY A 15 -4.18 0.87 -1.01
C GLY A 15 -5.46 1.66 -1.30
N HIS A 16 -5.35 2.68 -2.14
CA HIS A 16 -6.45 3.56 -2.54
C HIS A 16 -7.09 4.32 -1.37
N GLY A 17 -8.34 4.81 -1.54
CA GLY A 17 -9.10 5.53 -0.50
C GLY A 17 -9.69 6.84 -0.98
N GLY A 18 -10.80 7.27 -0.38
CA GLY A 18 -11.50 8.50 -0.72
C GLY A 18 -11.94 8.51 -2.19
N LYS A 19 -11.44 9.50 -2.96
CA LYS A 19 -11.73 9.68 -4.40
C LYS A 19 -11.09 8.60 -5.29
N ASP A 20 -10.08 7.87 -4.77
CA ASP A 20 -9.46 6.74 -5.47
C ASP A 20 -10.13 5.45 -5.02
N GLY A 21 -10.97 4.89 -5.87
CA GLY A 21 -11.69 3.65 -5.59
C GLY A 21 -10.87 2.39 -5.77
N GLY A 22 -9.76 2.48 -6.50
CA GLY A 22 -9.06 1.31 -7.01
C GLY A 22 -9.89 0.54 -8.03
N THR A 23 -9.63 -0.74 -8.17
CA THR A 23 -10.43 -1.64 -8.99
C THR A 23 -11.85 -1.79 -8.45
N VAL A 24 -12.82 -1.87 -9.36
CA VAL A 24 -14.24 -2.11 -9.04
C VAL A 24 -14.69 -3.39 -9.69
N GLY A 25 -15.28 -4.29 -8.91
CA GLY A 25 -15.81 -5.57 -9.42
C GLY A 25 -16.67 -6.28 -8.40
N HIS A 26 -17.54 -7.17 -8.88
CA HIS A 26 -18.41 -8.00 -8.01
C HIS A 26 -19.16 -7.22 -6.91
N GLY A 27 -19.52 -5.96 -7.18
CA GLY A 27 -20.24 -5.11 -6.23
C GLY A 27 -19.37 -4.46 -5.14
N GLY A 28 -18.05 -4.60 -5.20
CA GLY A 28 -17.11 -4.00 -4.25
C GLY A 28 -16.10 -3.07 -4.90
N LYS A 29 -15.48 -2.24 -4.07
CA LYS A 29 -14.35 -1.38 -4.44
C LYS A 29 -13.10 -1.85 -3.71
N GLU A 30 -11.98 -1.85 -4.40
CA GLU A 30 -10.68 -2.25 -3.83
C GLU A 30 -10.37 -1.50 -2.54
N LYS A 31 -10.60 -0.18 -2.49
CA LYS A 31 -10.34 0.65 -1.31
C LYS A 31 -11.01 0.16 -0.02
N ASP A 32 -12.20 -0.44 -0.14
CA ASP A 32 -12.95 -0.93 1.02
C ASP A 32 -12.37 -2.25 1.52
N ILE A 33 -12.00 -3.13 0.59
CA ILE A 33 -11.39 -4.42 0.87
C ILE A 33 -10.01 -4.22 1.51
N THR A 34 -9.17 -3.38 0.90
CA THR A 34 -7.81 -3.13 1.39
C THR A 34 -7.82 -2.54 2.80
N LEU A 35 -8.76 -1.63 3.10
CA LEU A 35 -8.95 -1.07 4.44
C LEU A 35 -9.36 -2.13 5.46
N ALA A 36 -10.33 -2.97 5.10
CA ALA A 36 -10.80 -4.04 5.98
C ALA A 36 -9.69 -5.06 6.28
N VAL A 37 -8.95 -5.49 5.25
CA VAL A 37 -7.82 -6.42 5.38
C VAL A 37 -6.70 -5.80 6.22
N ALA A 38 -6.31 -4.55 5.97
CA ALA A 38 -5.27 -3.88 6.75
C ALA A 38 -5.63 -3.83 8.24
N LYS A 39 -6.87 -3.48 8.58
CA LYS A 39 -7.34 -3.47 9.98
C LYS A 39 -7.29 -4.86 10.61
N LEU A 40 -7.71 -5.89 9.88
CA LEU A 40 -7.69 -7.27 10.37
C LEU A 40 -6.25 -7.77 10.59
N VAL A 41 -5.36 -7.51 9.64
CA VAL A 41 -3.92 -7.84 9.75
C VAL A 41 -3.32 -7.17 10.98
N GLY A 42 -3.55 -5.87 11.15
CA GLY A 42 -3.01 -5.15 12.29
C GLY A 42 -3.56 -5.61 13.64
N SER A 43 -4.85 -5.99 13.68
CA SER A 43 -5.44 -6.61 14.88
C SER A 43 -4.75 -7.94 15.22
N LYS A 44 -4.50 -8.78 14.21
CA LYS A 44 -3.81 -10.06 14.40
C LYS A 44 -2.37 -9.87 14.85
N ILE A 45 -1.63 -8.92 14.26
CA ILE A 45 -0.25 -8.61 14.68
C ILE A 45 -0.23 -8.19 16.16
N ARG A 46 -1.09 -7.25 16.57
CA ARG A 46 -1.13 -6.79 17.96
C ARG A 46 -1.50 -7.90 18.96
N ALA A 47 -2.37 -8.82 18.54
CA ALA A 47 -2.76 -9.95 19.40
C ALA A 47 -1.63 -10.96 19.58
N SER A 48 -0.84 -11.24 18.52
CA SER A 48 0.23 -12.24 18.55
C SER A 48 1.60 -11.67 18.93
N HIS A 49 1.81 -10.36 18.66
CA HIS A 49 3.07 -9.65 18.83
C HIS A 49 2.84 -8.28 19.47
N PRO A 50 2.48 -8.23 20.76
CA PRO A 50 2.18 -6.98 21.45
C PRO A 50 3.38 -6.02 21.52
N GLU A 51 4.60 -6.50 21.35
CA GLU A 51 5.84 -5.74 21.28
C GLU A 51 6.02 -4.99 19.94
N VAL A 52 5.23 -5.34 18.90
CA VAL A 52 5.31 -4.72 17.57
C VAL A 52 4.42 -3.47 17.52
N GLN A 53 5.01 -2.36 17.13
CA GLN A 53 4.23 -1.14 16.85
C GLN A 53 3.57 -1.27 15.48
N VAL A 54 2.23 -1.19 15.44
CA VAL A 54 1.46 -1.21 14.20
C VAL A 54 0.87 0.16 13.91
N LEU A 55 1.26 0.74 12.78
CA LEU A 55 0.77 2.01 12.25
C LEU A 55 0.04 1.77 10.93
N TYR A 56 -0.82 2.71 10.53
CA TYR A 56 -1.59 2.65 9.28
C TYR A 56 -1.43 3.95 8.50
N THR A 57 -1.33 3.86 7.19
CA THR A 57 -1.35 5.05 6.32
C THR A 57 -2.72 5.72 6.31
N ARG A 58 -3.79 4.92 6.46
CA ARG A 58 -5.16 5.38 6.69
C ARG A 58 -5.95 4.39 7.53
N THR A 59 -6.91 4.87 8.28
CA THR A 59 -7.84 4.06 9.10
C THR A 59 -9.30 4.27 8.72
N THR A 60 -9.55 5.19 7.79
CA THR A 60 -10.90 5.54 7.27
C THR A 60 -10.84 5.65 5.74
N ASP A 61 -11.98 5.90 5.10
CA ASP A 61 -12.05 6.10 3.65
C ASP A 61 -11.61 7.50 3.26
N VAL A 62 -10.29 7.74 3.33
CA VAL A 62 -9.65 9.00 2.92
C VAL A 62 -8.61 8.73 1.82
N PHE A 63 -8.43 9.70 0.94
CA PHE A 63 -7.38 9.66 -0.07
C PHE A 63 -6.02 9.98 0.54
N VAL A 64 -5.03 9.13 0.26
CA VAL A 64 -3.62 9.35 0.62
C VAL A 64 -2.78 9.17 -0.64
N GLY A 65 -2.04 10.20 -1.03
CA GLY A 65 -1.17 10.16 -2.21
C GLY A 65 -0.02 9.16 -2.05
N LEU A 66 0.51 8.64 -3.15
CA LEU A 66 1.53 7.58 -3.12
C LEU A 66 2.81 8.02 -2.40
N GLN A 67 3.31 9.23 -2.68
CA GLN A 67 4.49 9.76 -2.00
C GLN A 67 4.25 9.89 -0.50
N ALA A 68 3.07 10.37 -0.09
CA ALA A 68 2.72 10.54 1.31
C ALA A 68 2.72 9.22 2.10
N ARG A 69 2.39 8.09 1.44
CA ARG A 69 2.45 6.75 2.04
C ARG A 69 3.91 6.35 2.35
N ALA A 70 4.80 6.56 1.38
CA ALA A 70 6.23 6.30 1.55
C ALA A 70 6.85 7.23 2.62
N ASP A 71 6.51 8.51 2.58
CA ASP A 71 6.98 9.52 3.55
C ASP A 71 6.51 9.18 4.97
N PHE A 72 5.28 8.68 5.11
CA PHE A 72 4.75 8.23 6.39
C PHE A 72 5.59 7.08 6.97
N ALA A 73 5.88 6.05 6.17
CA ALA A 73 6.70 4.93 6.61
C ALA A 73 8.13 5.39 6.99
N ASN A 74 8.75 6.23 6.16
CA ASN A 74 10.08 6.77 6.40
C ASN A 74 10.14 7.65 7.66
N LYS A 75 9.18 8.54 7.83
CA LYS A 75 9.07 9.42 9.02
C LYS A 75 8.99 8.61 10.32
N HIS A 76 8.26 7.52 10.31
CA HIS A 76 8.11 6.64 11.47
C HIS A 76 9.22 5.60 11.58
N LYS A 77 10.23 5.64 10.71
CA LYS A 77 11.36 4.71 10.67
C LYS A 77 10.87 3.26 10.68
N ALA A 78 9.85 2.96 9.87
CA ALA A 78 9.25 1.65 9.80
C ALA A 78 10.31 0.57 9.53
N SER A 79 10.21 -0.53 10.25
CA SER A 79 11.03 -1.73 10.01
C SER A 79 10.51 -2.51 8.82
N LEU A 80 9.20 -2.44 8.60
CA LEU A 80 8.50 -3.04 7.48
C LEU A 80 7.32 -2.15 7.06
N MET A 81 7.16 -1.94 5.75
CA MET A 81 5.93 -1.41 5.16
C MET A 81 5.27 -2.51 4.33
N LEU A 82 4.02 -2.81 4.63
CA LEU A 82 3.19 -3.76 3.91
C LEU A 82 2.04 -3.03 3.25
N SER A 83 2.08 -2.91 1.93
CA SER A 83 1.00 -2.33 1.13
C SER A 83 0.07 -3.44 0.64
N ILE A 84 -1.23 -3.21 0.78
CA ILE A 84 -2.30 -4.18 0.51
C ILE A 84 -3.15 -3.66 -0.64
N HIS A 85 -3.24 -4.44 -1.71
CA HIS A 85 -3.99 -4.16 -2.92
C HIS A 85 -4.84 -5.35 -3.33
N VAL A 86 -5.78 -5.16 -4.25
CA VAL A 86 -6.57 -6.21 -4.89
C VAL A 86 -6.39 -6.12 -6.40
N ASN A 87 -5.57 -7.00 -6.95
CA ASN A 87 -5.36 -7.06 -8.38
C ASN A 87 -6.65 -7.49 -9.11
N SER A 88 -6.87 -6.96 -10.30
CA SER A 88 -7.92 -7.43 -11.19
C SER A 88 -7.32 -8.21 -12.36
N ALA A 89 -8.04 -9.21 -12.80
CA ALA A 89 -7.71 -9.98 -14.00
C ALA A 89 -8.91 -10.01 -14.97
N PRO A 90 -8.66 -10.07 -16.30
CA PRO A 90 -9.73 -10.15 -17.29
C PRO A 90 -10.57 -11.43 -17.19
N SER A 91 -9.99 -12.51 -16.66
CA SER A 91 -10.64 -13.81 -16.53
C SER A 91 -10.91 -14.15 -15.06
N SER A 92 -12.11 -14.61 -14.78
CA SER A 92 -12.50 -15.12 -13.45
C SER A 92 -11.79 -16.43 -13.05
N SER A 93 -11.10 -17.08 -13.98
CA SER A 93 -10.28 -18.27 -13.68
C SER A 93 -8.93 -17.90 -13.02
N VAL A 94 -8.54 -16.62 -13.05
CA VAL A 94 -7.33 -16.13 -12.39
C VAL A 94 -7.68 -15.76 -10.97
N TYR A 95 -7.12 -16.49 -10.01
CA TYR A 95 -7.31 -16.24 -8.57
C TYR A 95 -6.05 -16.63 -7.81
N GLY A 96 -5.92 -16.09 -6.60
CA GLY A 96 -4.78 -16.36 -5.72
C GLY A 96 -4.23 -15.09 -5.10
N THR A 97 -3.08 -15.21 -4.47
CA THR A 97 -2.35 -14.10 -3.85
C THR A 97 -0.96 -13.98 -4.44
N GLU A 98 -0.49 -12.77 -4.60
CA GLU A 98 0.86 -12.45 -5.04
C GLU A 98 1.52 -11.53 -4.03
N THR A 99 2.82 -11.71 -3.81
CA THR A 99 3.61 -10.83 -2.95
C THR A 99 4.77 -10.25 -3.75
N TYR A 100 4.85 -8.93 -3.80
CA TYR A 100 5.91 -8.20 -4.45
C TYR A 100 6.87 -7.64 -3.40
N VAL A 101 8.16 -7.88 -3.59
CA VAL A 101 9.22 -7.32 -2.76
C VAL A 101 10.17 -6.50 -3.63
N LEU A 102 10.72 -5.43 -3.08
CA LEU A 102 11.76 -4.68 -3.76
C LEU A 102 13.01 -5.55 -3.84
N GLY A 103 13.36 -5.96 -5.06
CA GLY A 103 14.52 -6.80 -5.34
C GLY A 103 15.54 -6.10 -6.23
N VAL A 104 16.71 -6.70 -6.39
CA VAL A 104 17.78 -6.22 -7.27
C VAL A 104 17.50 -6.45 -8.75
N ALA A 105 16.58 -7.34 -9.09
CA ALA A 105 16.16 -7.64 -10.45
C ALA A 105 14.83 -6.96 -10.78
N LYS A 106 14.78 -6.26 -11.92
CA LYS A 106 13.53 -5.72 -12.47
C LYS A 106 12.82 -6.86 -13.21
N PHE A 107 11.75 -7.39 -12.64
CA PHE A 107 10.93 -8.40 -13.29
C PHE A 107 9.86 -7.72 -14.15
N ALA A 108 9.82 -8.05 -15.44
CA ALA A 108 8.83 -7.50 -16.41
C ALA A 108 7.37 -7.74 -15.96
N ASN A 109 7.11 -8.84 -15.26
CA ASN A 109 5.76 -9.19 -14.78
C ASN A 109 5.22 -8.21 -13.72
N ASN A 110 6.11 -7.52 -12.98
CA ASN A 110 5.70 -6.58 -11.95
C ASN A 110 5.43 -5.18 -12.52
N LEU A 111 5.91 -4.90 -13.74
CA LEU A 111 5.80 -3.58 -14.34
C LEU A 111 4.34 -3.20 -14.62
N SER A 112 3.55 -4.10 -15.17
CA SER A 112 2.14 -3.84 -15.49
C SER A 112 1.29 -3.54 -14.25
N VAL A 113 1.57 -4.22 -13.15
CA VAL A 113 0.92 -3.94 -11.84
C VAL A 113 1.37 -2.58 -11.34
N ALA A 114 2.68 -2.32 -11.29
CA ALA A 114 3.23 -1.04 -10.83
C ALA A 114 2.69 0.14 -11.67
N MET A 115 2.61 0.02 -12.99
CA MET A 115 2.04 1.04 -13.87
C MET A 115 0.56 1.30 -13.58
N ARG A 116 -0.22 0.26 -13.29
CA ARG A 116 -1.64 0.41 -12.95
C ARG A 116 -1.81 1.15 -11.64
N GLU A 117 -1.08 0.75 -10.60
CA GLU A 117 -1.13 1.39 -9.27
C GLU A 117 -0.60 2.83 -9.32
N ASN A 118 0.45 3.10 -10.11
CA ASN A 118 1.02 4.43 -10.29
C ASN A 118 0.04 5.43 -10.94
N LYS A 119 -1.01 4.97 -11.64
CA LYS A 119 -2.05 5.88 -12.17
C LYS A 119 -2.76 6.68 -11.09
N ALA A 120 -2.77 6.22 -9.84
CA ALA A 120 -3.27 6.98 -8.70
C ALA A 120 -2.56 8.33 -8.51
N MET A 121 -1.32 8.50 -9.00
CA MET A 121 -0.60 9.79 -9.02
C MET A 121 -1.39 10.87 -9.77
N LEU A 122 -2.11 10.51 -10.84
CA LEU A 122 -2.90 11.45 -11.65
C LEU A 122 -4.07 12.07 -10.86
N LEU A 123 -4.46 11.48 -9.74
CA LEU A 123 -5.49 12.01 -8.84
C LEU A 123 -4.94 13.08 -7.89
N GLU A 124 -3.62 13.25 -7.83
CA GLU A 124 -2.96 14.27 -7.02
C GLU A 124 -2.87 15.58 -7.81
N SER A 125 -3.44 16.69 -7.30
CA SER A 125 -3.48 17.98 -8.00
C SER A 125 -2.10 18.56 -8.30
N ASN A 126 -1.08 18.15 -7.57
CA ASN A 126 0.32 18.59 -7.68
C ASN A 126 1.27 17.49 -8.16
N TYR A 127 0.73 16.44 -8.82
CA TYR A 127 1.53 15.28 -9.22
C TYR A 127 2.76 15.64 -10.06
N LYS A 128 2.64 16.62 -10.98
CA LYS A 128 3.77 17.09 -11.82
C LYS A 128 4.92 17.70 -11.03
N THR A 129 4.63 18.23 -9.85
CA THR A 129 5.65 18.82 -8.96
C THR A 129 6.29 17.75 -8.09
N ILE A 130 5.49 16.84 -7.54
CA ILE A 130 5.96 15.77 -6.66
C ILE A 130 6.78 14.75 -7.46
N TYR A 131 6.27 14.33 -8.64
CA TYR A 131 6.86 13.25 -9.45
C TYR A 131 7.57 13.80 -10.70
N ARG A 132 8.43 14.82 -10.52
CA ARG A 132 9.15 15.42 -11.64
C ARG A 132 9.95 14.40 -12.44
N GLY A 133 9.73 14.37 -13.75
CA GLY A 133 10.46 13.49 -14.69
C GLY A 133 9.96 12.03 -14.67
N PHE A 134 8.88 11.73 -13.95
CA PHE A 134 8.24 10.42 -13.96
C PHE A 134 6.89 10.50 -14.69
N ASP A 135 6.68 9.64 -15.67
CA ASP A 135 5.39 9.46 -16.35
C ASP A 135 4.72 8.18 -15.85
N PRO A 136 3.59 8.29 -15.15
CA PRO A 136 2.89 7.12 -14.62
C PRO A 136 2.20 6.28 -15.71
N THR A 137 2.25 6.73 -16.97
CA THR A 137 1.62 6.05 -18.13
C THR A 137 2.62 5.38 -19.06
N SER A 138 3.93 5.54 -18.83
CA SER A 138 5.02 5.00 -19.66
C SER A 138 5.78 3.88 -18.97
#